data_b2929a5f3dc8df02047ff8c090d45439
#
_entry.id   b2929a5f3dc8df02047ff8c090d45439
#
_cell.length_a   1.000
_cell.length_b   1.000
_cell.length_c   1.000
_cell.angle_alpha   90.00
_cell.angle_beta   90.00
_cell.angle_gamma   90.00
#
_symmetry.space_group_name_H-M   'P 1'
#
loop_
_entity.id
_entity.type
_entity.pdbx_description
1 polymer ?
#
loop_
_entity_poly.entity_id
_entity_poly.type
_entity_poly.pdbx_seq_one_letter_code
_entity_poly.pdbx_strand_id
1 'polypeptide(L)'
;GIDLQGFDISSTEQIARLRAEAQAGVTNADVIYISDTPVVLTELLETGIIAPYVPPRVADRVPAEFQSPLLAQRLSTKVLMYNEEANPDGAPVSNLWELTTDEWTGRVVMVDPLQRGDYLDLMTEIVLQSDAMAASYEELFGEAIDLDGMANAGEKFIADLFANDLILVSSTDDVNAAVGRLGQDNPPVGFTS
;
A
#
# COMPACT_ATOMS: atom_id res chain seq x y z
N GLY A 1 -22.62 -25.00 19.92
CA GLY A 1 -21.85 -24.38 18.84
C GLY A 1 -21.93 -22.87 18.98
N ILE A 2 -20.98 -22.16 18.42
CA ILE A 2 -21.02 -20.68 18.31
C ILE A 2 -21.72 -20.37 16.99
N ASP A 3 -22.72 -19.49 17.00
CA ASP A 3 -23.31 -18.93 15.78
C ASP A 3 -22.43 -17.74 15.34
N LEU A 4 -21.78 -17.87 14.19
CA LEU A 4 -20.88 -16.86 13.65
C LEU A 4 -21.65 -16.01 12.63
N GLN A 5 -21.76 -14.70 12.91
CA GLN A 5 -22.27 -13.72 11.96
C GLN A 5 -21.10 -12.89 11.42
N GLY A 6 -20.88 -12.92 10.11
CA GLY A 6 -19.84 -12.16 9.42
C GLY A 6 -20.41 -10.99 8.62
N PHE A 7 -19.73 -9.85 8.65
CA PHE A 7 -20.02 -8.68 7.84
C PHE A 7 -18.79 -8.38 6.99
N ASP A 8 -18.95 -8.35 5.68
CA ASP A 8 -17.90 -7.97 4.73
C ASP A 8 -18.12 -6.52 4.32
N ILE A 9 -17.32 -5.63 4.92
CA ILE A 9 -17.36 -4.18 4.71
C ILE A 9 -15.94 -3.62 4.63
N SER A 10 -15.76 -2.46 4.00
CA SER A 10 -14.44 -1.82 3.86
C SER A 10 -13.82 -1.46 5.21
N SER A 11 -12.49 -1.34 5.28
CA SER A 11 -11.79 -0.88 6.49
C SER A 11 -12.30 0.48 6.97
N THR A 12 -12.51 1.41 6.06
CA THR A 12 -13.04 2.75 6.38
C THR A 12 -14.43 2.66 7.04
N GLU A 13 -15.31 1.81 6.51
CA GLU A 13 -16.64 1.59 7.08
C GLU A 13 -16.57 0.88 8.43
N GLN A 14 -15.68 -0.09 8.60
CA GLN A 14 -15.43 -0.76 9.88
C GLN A 14 -15.01 0.26 10.95
N ILE A 15 -14.04 1.13 10.66
CA ILE A 15 -13.57 2.18 11.57
C ILE A 15 -14.71 3.12 11.96
N ALA A 16 -15.45 3.62 10.99
CA ALA A 16 -16.59 4.51 11.22
C ALA A 16 -17.67 3.87 12.11
N ARG A 17 -17.97 2.60 11.87
CA ARG A 17 -18.95 1.84 12.64
C ARG A 17 -18.47 1.61 14.08
N LEU A 18 -17.24 1.16 14.29
CA LEU A 18 -16.70 0.94 15.64
C LEU A 18 -16.67 2.24 16.47
N ARG A 19 -16.33 3.37 15.85
CA ARG A 19 -16.42 4.68 16.51
C ARG A 19 -17.85 5.04 16.92
N ALA A 20 -18.81 4.85 16.02
CA ALA A 20 -20.21 5.13 16.31
C ALA A 20 -20.75 4.23 17.43
N GLU A 21 -20.40 2.94 17.44
CA GLU A 21 -20.75 1.99 18.50
C GLU A 21 -20.15 2.41 19.86
N ALA A 22 -18.86 2.78 19.87
CA ALA A 22 -18.19 3.27 21.06
C ALA A 22 -18.83 4.56 21.61
N GLN A 23 -19.20 5.50 20.76
CA GLN A 23 -19.91 6.73 21.16
C GLN A 23 -21.31 6.44 21.72
N ALA A 24 -21.97 5.40 21.22
CA ALA A 24 -23.28 4.96 21.71
C ALA A 24 -23.19 4.08 22.95
N GLY A 25 -21.98 3.70 23.39
CA GLY A 25 -21.77 2.80 24.55
C GLY A 25 -22.22 1.36 24.28
N VAL A 26 -22.22 0.93 23.02
CA VAL A 26 -22.59 -0.44 22.62
C VAL A 26 -21.40 -1.12 21.93
N THR A 27 -21.37 -2.45 21.96
CA THR A 27 -20.38 -3.27 21.28
C THR A 27 -21.12 -4.41 20.56
N ASN A 28 -21.06 -4.42 19.25
CA ASN A 28 -21.71 -5.45 18.43
C ASN A 28 -20.72 -6.41 17.78
N ALA A 29 -19.45 -6.01 17.65
CA ALA A 29 -18.41 -6.83 17.08
C ALA A 29 -17.55 -7.45 18.17
N ASP A 30 -17.44 -8.79 18.19
CA ASP A 30 -16.56 -9.51 19.11
C ASP A 30 -15.13 -9.62 18.56
N VAL A 31 -14.99 -9.71 17.23
CA VAL A 31 -13.71 -9.82 16.51
C VAL A 31 -13.75 -8.97 15.25
N ILE A 32 -12.68 -8.26 14.99
CA ILE A 32 -12.50 -7.49 13.76
C ILE A 32 -11.30 -8.01 12.97
N TYR A 33 -11.42 -8.00 11.65
CA TYR A 33 -10.34 -8.20 10.71
C TYR A 33 -10.27 -6.97 9.81
N ILE A 34 -9.17 -6.24 9.88
CA ILE A 34 -9.06 -4.91 9.28
C ILE A 34 -7.63 -4.67 8.79
N SER A 35 -7.46 -3.89 7.73
CA SER A 35 -6.16 -3.49 7.21
C SER A 35 -5.72 -2.14 7.74
N ASP A 36 -5.90 -1.05 7.33
CA ASP A 36 -5.54 0.33 7.69
C ASP A 36 -4.85 0.48 9.07
N THR A 37 -3.73 -0.23 9.25
CA THR A 37 -3.04 -0.40 10.53
C THR A 37 -2.73 0.93 11.24
N PRO A 38 -2.21 2.00 10.59
CA PRO A 38 -1.92 3.26 11.29
C PRO A 38 -3.16 3.84 11.98
N VAL A 39 -4.29 3.91 11.26
CA VAL A 39 -5.56 4.44 11.80
C VAL A 39 -6.11 3.53 12.89
N VAL A 40 -6.01 2.22 12.71
CA VAL A 40 -6.46 1.24 13.72
C VAL A 40 -5.67 1.39 15.03
N LEU A 41 -4.37 1.59 14.97
CA LEU A 41 -3.52 1.78 16.14
C LEU A 41 -3.86 3.08 16.87
N THR A 42 -3.89 4.19 16.15
CA THR A 42 -4.05 5.52 16.77
C THR A 42 -5.49 5.82 17.20
N GLU A 43 -6.48 5.34 16.44
CA GLU A 43 -7.86 5.73 16.68
C GLU A 43 -8.70 4.67 17.39
N LEU A 44 -8.36 3.39 17.25
CA LEU A 44 -9.13 2.31 17.88
C LEU A 44 -8.40 1.69 19.07
N LEU A 45 -7.12 1.38 18.94
CA LEU A 45 -6.36 0.74 20.01
C LEU A 45 -5.98 1.71 21.11
N GLU A 46 -5.39 2.86 20.80
CA GLU A 46 -4.99 3.86 21.81
C GLU A 46 -6.19 4.45 22.56
N THR A 47 -7.35 4.52 21.93
CA THR A 47 -8.60 4.99 22.56
C THR A 47 -9.34 3.88 23.32
N GLY A 48 -8.88 2.63 23.25
CA GLY A 48 -9.47 1.50 23.95
C GLY A 48 -10.78 0.99 23.32
N ILE A 49 -11.10 1.39 22.09
CA ILE A 49 -12.26 0.85 21.33
C ILE A 49 -12.05 -0.62 21.01
N ILE A 50 -10.81 -1.01 20.75
CA ILE A 50 -10.39 -2.41 20.57
C ILE A 50 -9.31 -2.78 21.58
N ALA A 51 -9.15 -4.08 21.80
CA ALA A 51 -8.09 -4.65 22.63
C ALA A 51 -7.35 -5.76 21.88
N PRO A 52 -6.02 -5.90 22.07
CA PRO A 52 -5.27 -6.99 21.45
C PRO A 52 -5.67 -8.33 22.09
N TYR A 53 -5.76 -9.35 21.26
CA TYR A 53 -5.97 -10.71 21.72
C TYR A 53 -5.25 -11.72 20.82
N VAL A 54 -4.43 -12.56 21.44
CA VAL A 54 -3.76 -13.69 20.77
C VAL A 54 -4.35 -14.98 21.30
N PRO A 55 -5.08 -15.76 20.49
CA PRO A 55 -5.63 -17.05 20.94
C PRO A 55 -4.50 -18.00 21.35
N PRO A 56 -4.55 -18.65 22.54
CA PRO A 56 -3.47 -19.52 23.04
C PRO A 56 -3.04 -20.61 22.06
N ARG A 57 -3.98 -21.14 21.27
CA ARG A 57 -3.70 -22.21 20.27
C ARG A 57 -2.86 -21.76 19.08
N VAL A 58 -2.69 -20.46 18.86
CA VAL A 58 -1.90 -19.90 17.75
C VAL A 58 -0.66 -19.15 18.21
N ALA A 59 -0.56 -18.85 19.52
CA ALA A 59 0.54 -18.08 20.08
C ALA A 59 1.93 -18.69 19.78
N ASP A 60 2.05 -20.02 19.80
CA ASP A 60 3.31 -20.71 19.49
C ASP A 60 3.59 -20.86 17.99
N ARG A 61 2.63 -20.46 17.12
CA ARG A 61 2.72 -20.62 15.65
C ARG A 61 2.99 -19.32 14.92
N VAL A 62 2.75 -18.21 15.56
CA VAL A 62 2.95 -16.86 15.01
C VAL A 62 4.19 -16.28 15.68
N PRO A 63 5.19 -15.79 14.95
CA PRO A 63 6.33 -15.10 15.53
C PRO A 63 5.91 -13.92 16.42
N ALA A 64 6.66 -13.68 17.50
CA ALA A 64 6.26 -12.71 18.54
C ALA A 64 6.08 -11.29 18.00
N GLU A 65 6.88 -10.90 17.01
CA GLU A 65 6.80 -9.61 16.31
C GLU A 65 5.47 -9.38 15.59
N PHE A 66 4.76 -10.45 15.24
CA PHE A 66 3.45 -10.38 14.57
C PHE A 66 2.26 -10.59 15.52
N GLN A 67 2.53 -10.66 16.83
CA GLN A 67 1.49 -10.76 17.85
C GLN A 67 1.20 -9.44 18.57
N SER A 68 2.06 -8.44 18.41
CA SER A 68 1.97 -7.13 19.08
C SER A 68 2.27 -6.00 18.08
N PRO A 69 1.57 -4.85 18.19
CA PRO A 69 0.48 -4.51 19.12
C PRO A 69 -0.84 -5.21 18.83
N LEU A 70 -1.03 -5.78 17.64
CA LEU A 70 -2.19 -6.56 17.23
C LEU A 70 -1.72 -7.85 16.55
N LEU A 71 -2.54 -8.90 16.61
CA LEU A 71 -2.23 -10.16 15.95
C LEU A 71 -2.33 -9.98 14.42
N ALA A 72 -1.21 -10.12 13.71
CA ALA A 72 -1.20 -10.12 12.26
C ALA A 72 -1.72 -11.47 11.72
N GLN A 73 -2.75 -11.41 10.89
CA GLN A 73 -3.29 -12.58 10.20
C GLN A 73 -2.62 -12.77 8.83
N ARG A 74 -2.26 -11.69 8.17
CA ARG A 74 -1.62 -11.66 6.86
C ARG A 74 -0.62 -10.52 6.80
N LEU A 75 0.49 -10.78 6.15
CA LEU A 75 1.45 -9.76 5.74
C LEU A 75 1.39 -9.66 4.21
N SER A 76 1.39 -8.46 3.71
CA SER A 76 1.52 -8.18 2.28
C SER A 76 2.54 -7.06 2.08
N THR A 77 3.20 -7.07 0.93
CA THR A 77 4.12 -6.00 0.53
C THR A 77 3.65 -5.38 -0.77
N LYS A 78 3.95 -4.13 -0.99
CA LYS A 78 3.81 -3.51 -2.30
C LYS A 78 4.97 -3.94 -3.19
N VAL A 79 4.67 -4.30 -4.41
CA VAL A 79 5.63 -4.71 -5.43
C VAL A 79 5.34 -3.98 -6.74
N LEU A 80 6.35 -3.86 -7.58
CA LEU A 80 6.17 -3.43 -8.96
C LEU A 80 5.98 -4.68 -9.83
N MET A 81 4.78 -4.83 -10.37
CA MET A 81 4.41 -5.90 -11.30
C MET A 81 4.73 -5.50 -12.73
N TYR A 82 5.23 -6.44 -13.51
CA TYR A 82 5.46 -6.28 -14.95
C TYR A 82 4.92 -7.46 -15.75
N ASN A 83 4.79 -7.29 -17.06
CA ASN A 83 4.35 -8.33 -17.99
C ASN A 83 5.55 -9.14 -18.47
N GLU A 84 5.59 -10.42 -18.10
CA GLU A 84 6.70 -11.34 -18.43
C GLU A 84 6.73 -11.69 -19.94
N GLU A 85 5.56 -11.74 -20.61
CA GLU A 85 5.50 -12.02 -22.06
C GLU A 85 6.26 -10.98 -22.86
N ALA A 86 6.12 -9.70 -22.49
CA ALA A 86 6.83 -8.59 -23.14
C ALA A 86 8.26 -8.38 -22.61
N ASN A 87 8.58 -8.94 -21.44
CA ASN A 87 9.88 -8.78 -20.78
C ASN A 87 10.45 -10.15 -20.35
N PRO A 88 10.78 -11.04 -21.29
CA PRO A 88 11.22 -12.39 -21.00
C PRO A 88 12.60 -12.46 -20.31
N ASP A 89 13.39 -11.41 -20.41
CA ASP A 89 14.73 -11.32 -19.83
C ASP A 89 14.72 -10.81 -18.37
N GLY A 90 13.56 -10.44 -17.82
CA GLY A 90 13.38 -9.99 -16.45
C GLY A 90 12.66 -8.64 -16.32
N ALA A 91 12.71 -8.08 -15.11
CA ALA A 91 12.04 -6.81 -14.83
C ALA A 91 12.59 -5.67 -15.70
N PRO A 92 11.72 -4.89 -16.36
CA PRO A 92 12.15 -3.80 -17.23
C PRO A 92 12.60 -2.54 -16.46
N VAL A 93 12.43 -2.53 -15.14
CA VAL A 93 12.77 -1.42 -14.24
C VAL A 93 13.63 -1.97 -13.10
N SER A 94 14.75 -1.34 -12.87
CA SER A 94 15.70 -1.65 -11.80
C SER A 94 15.76 -0.56 -10.72
N ASN A 95 15.33 0.66 -11.07
CA ASN A 95 15.31 1.82 -10.21
C ASN A 95 13.97 2.55 -10.37
N LEU A 96 13.32 2.92 -9.26
CA LEU A 96 12.00 3.56 -9.30
C LEU A 96 11.99 4.87 -10.11
N TRP A 97 13.10 5.61 -10.12
CA TRP A 97 13.20 6.86 -10.89
C TRP A 97 13.10 6.67 -12.41
N GLU A 98 13.36 5.47 -12.93
CA GLU A 98 13.10 5.17 -14.34
C GLU A 98 11.63 5.42 -14.70
N LEU A 99 10.69 5.21 -13.75
CA LEU A 99 9.27 5.42 -13.95
C LEU A 99 8.86 6.89 -14.18
N THR A 100 9.76 7.83 -13.90
CA THR A 100 9.54 9.26 -14.13
C THR A 100 10.12 9.75 -15.47
N THR A 101 10.74 8.87 -16.24
CA THR A 101 11.31 9.19 -17.56
C THR A 101 10.27 9.12 -18.67
N ASP A 102 10.59 9.72 -19.83
CA ASP A 102 9.73 9.74 -21.03
C ASP A 102 9.37 8.32 -21.50
N GLU A 103 10.23 7.33 -21.26
CA GLU A 103 9.98 5.94 -21.63
C GLU A 103 8.73 5.38 -20.95
N TRP A 104 8.46 5.82 -19.71
CA TRP A 104 7.34 5.32 -18.91
C TRP A 104 6.15 6.27 -18.87
N THR A 105 6.13 7.32 -19.66
CA THR A 105 4.99 8.26 -19.72
C THR A 105 3.69 7.53 -20.05
N GLY A 106 2.71 7.65 -19.14
CA GLY A 106 1.40 7.00 -19.27
C GLY A 106 1.43 5.46 -19.23
N ARG A 107 2.49 4.87 -18.66
CA ARG A 107 2.69 3.40 -18.59
C ARG A 107 2.89 2.89 -17.17
N VAL A 108 2.62 3.69 -16.17
CA VAL A 108 2.63 3.27 -14.77
C VAL A 108 1.20 3.27 -14.24
N VAL A 109 0.77 2.17 -13.62
CA VAL A 109 -0.59 1.99 -13.11
C VAL A 109 -0.55 1.79 -11.60
N MET A 110 -1.43 2.44 -10.87
CA MET A 110 -1.57 2.30 -9.42
C MET A 110 -3.02 2.48 -8.99
N VAL A 111 -3.41 1.87 -7.88
CA VAL A 111 -4.70 2.21 -7.26
C VAL A 111 -4.63 3.63 -6.68
N ASP A 112 -5.70 4.39 -6.82
CA ASP A 112 -5.80 5.75 -6.29
C ASP A 112 -5.54 5.76 -4.77
N PRO A 113 -4.44 6.39 -4.31
CA PRO A 113 -4.06 6.41 -2.90
C PRO A 113 -5.07 7.16 -2.02
N LEU A 114 -5.88 8.05 -2.58
CA LEU A 114 -6.94 8.75 -1.83
C LEU A 114 -8.15 7.84 -1.56
N GLN A 115 -8.27 6.73 -2.28
CA GLN A 115 -9.34 5.74 -2.09
C GLN A 115 -8.88 4.51 -1.29
N ARG A 116 -7.57 4.30 -1.17
CA ARG A 116 -6.99 3.11 -0.55
C ARG A 116 -5.81 3.48 0.36
N GLY A 117 -6.02 3.34 1.66
CA GLY A 117 -5.04 3.71 2.70
C GLY A 117 -3.68 3.01 2.55
N ASP A 118 -3.65 1.73 2.14
CA ASP A 118 -2.41 0.98 1.92
C ASP A 118 -1.53 1.52 0.76
N TYR A 119 -2.12 2.25 -0.19
CA TYR A 119 -1.36 2.98 -1.22
C TYR A 119 -0.93 4.37 -0.73
N LEU A 120 -1.71 5.00 0.13
CA LEU A 120 -1.27 6.21 0.82
C LEU A 120 -0.08 5.92 1.76
N ASP A 121 -0.10 4.77 2.45
CA ASP A 121 1.03 4.30 3.25
C ASP A 121 2.29 4.09 2.39
N LEU A 122 2.17 3.54 1.18
CA LEU A 122 3.29 3.44 0.23
C LEU A 122 3.87 4.82 -0.11
N MET A 123 3.02 5.82 -0.41
CA MET A 123 3.49 7.18 -0.70
C MET A 123 4.17 7.80 0.52
N THR A 124 3.61 7.58 1.70
CA THR A 124 4.20 8.04 2.96
C THR A 124 5.58 7.42 3.19
N GLU A 125 5.72 6.11 2.96
CA GLU A 125 7.01 5.42 3.10
C GLU A 125 8.05 5.98 2.11
N ILE A 126 7.69 6.25 0.86
CA ILE A 126 8.58 6.88 -0.12
C ILE A 126 9.09 8.24 0.39
N VAL A 127 8.22 9.04 0.99
CA VAL A 127 8.62 10.33 1.59
C VAL A 127 9.53 10.13 2.81
N LEU A 128 9.25 9.16 3.66
CA LEU A 128 10.08 8.83 4.83
C LEU A 128 11.46 8.30 4.44
N GLN A 129 11.57 7.60 3.30
CA GLN A 129 12.83 7.07 2.76
C GLN A 129 13.54 8.06 1.82
N SER A 130 13.34 9.34 2.01
CA SER A 130 13.83 10.40 1.12
C SER A 130 15.34 10.35 0.86
N ASP A 131 16.16 10.01 1.86
CA ASP A 131 17.62 9.91 1.68
C ASP A 131 17.96 8.74 0.73
N ALA A 132 17.26 7.62 0.84
CA ALA A 132 17.42 6.50 -0.08
C ALA A 132 16.94 6.86 -1.48
N MET A 133 15.85 7.61 -1.60
CA MET A 133 15.35 8.12 -2.88
C MET A 133 16.35 9.05 -3.56
N ALA A 134 16.99 9.96 -2.80
CA ALA A 134 18.03 10.84 -3.33
C ALA A 134 19.26 10.06 -3.81
N ALA A 135 19.72 9.08 -3.03
CA ALA A 135 20.85 8.24 -3.41
C ALA A 135 20.55 7.41 -4.67
N SER A 136 19.34 6.87 -4.78
CA SER A 136 18.86 6.11 -5.94
C SER A 136 18.76 6.98 -7.20
N TYR A 137 18.39 8.24 -7.07
CA TYR A 137 18.41 9.23 -8.15
C TYR A 137 19.83 9.46 -8.67
N GLU A 138 20.76 9.74 -7.74
CA GLU A 138 22.17 9.97 -8.09
C GLU A 138 22.81 8.73 -8.73
N GLU A 139 22.46 7.52 -8.28
CA GLU A 139 22.91 6.26 -8.89
C GLU A 139 22.44 6.14 -10.36
N LEU A 140 21.19 6.52 -10.63
CA LEU A 140 20.62 6.38 -11.97
C LEU A 140 21.10 7.48 -12.94
N PHE A 141 21.09 8.74 -12.50
CA PHE A 141 21.33 9.90 -13.37
C PHE A 141 22.75 10.46 -13.30
N GLY A 142 23.55 10.05 -12.29
CA GLY A 142 24.93 10.48 -12.11
C GLY A 142 25.10 11.91 -11.57
N GLU A 143 24.02 12.52 -11.07
CA GLU A 143 23.99 13.87 -10.50
C GLU A 143 23.05 13.96 -9.31
N ALA A 144 23.29 14.91 -8.43
CA ALA A 144 22.40 15.16 -7.30
C ALA A 144 21.04 15.67 -7.76
N ILE A 145 19.99 15.20 -7.07
CA ILE A 145 18.61 15.56 -7.42
C ILE A 145 18.35 17.06 -7.22
N ASP A 146 17.74 17.71 -8.21
CA ASP A 146 17.10 19.02 -8.04
C ASP A 146 15.67 18.80 -7.54
N LEU A 147 15.37 19.33 -6.37
CA LEU A 147 14.07 19.16 -5.74
C LEU A 147 12.95 19.99 -6.39
N ASP A 148 13.28 20.98 -7.21
CA ASP A 148 12.32 21.83 -7.92
C ASP A 148 11.19 22.38 -7.02
N GLY A 149 11.59 22.79 -5.80
CA GLY A 149 10.69 23.35 -4.79
C GLY A 149 9.99 22.34 -3.90
N MET A 150 10.18 21.03 -4.09
CA MET A 150 9.69 19.98 -3.18
C MET A 150 10.53 19.95 -1.90
N ALA A 151 9.97 19.49 -0.78
CA ALA A 151 10.66 19.47 0.49
C ALA A 151 11.77 18.40 0.54
N ASN A 152 11.63 17.31 -0.22
CA ASN A 152 12.57 16.20 -0.22
C ASN A 152 12.44 15.32 -1.48
N ALA A 153 13.37 14.37 -1.66
CA ALA A 153 13.41 13.52 -2.84
C ALA A 153 12.19 12.57 -2.97
N GLY A 154 11.60 12.14 -1.85
CA GLY A 154 10.39 11.33 -1.88
C GLY A 154 9.20 12.10 -2.43
N GLU A 155 9.01 13.35 -1.98
CA GLU A 155 7.97 14.23 -2.54
C GLU A 155 8.21 14.54 -4.01
N LYS A 156 9.48 14.81 -4.39
CA LYS A 156 9.85 15.04 -5.79
C LYS A 156 9.52 13.84 -6.67
N PHE A 157 9.87 12.62 -6.22
CA PHE A 157 9.52 11.40 -6.95
C PHE A 157 8.01 11.26 -7.17
N ILE A 158 7.21 11.48 -6.12
CA ILE A 158 5.74 11.40 -6.24
C ILE A 158 5.23 12.45 -7.22
N ALA A 159 5.71 13.68 -7.12
CA ALA A 159 5.30 14.75 -8.04
C ALA A 159 5.65 14.41 -9.50
N ASP A 160 6.86 13.91 -9.76
CA ASP A 160 7.31 13.54 -11.10
C ASP A 160 6.54 12.33 -11.64
N LEU A 161 6.24 11.34 -10.79
CA LEU A 161 5.44 10.19 -11.17
C LEU A 161 4.03 10.60 -11.63
N PHE A 162 3.39 11.54 -10.91
CA PHE A 162 2.10 12.11 -11.33
C PHE A 162 2.23 12.97 -12.59
N ALA A 163 3.29 13.76 -12.72
CA ALA A 163 3.55 14.56 -13.91
C ALA A 163 3.82 13.71 -15.15
N ASN A 164 4.27 12.46 -14.97
CA ASN A 164 4.53 11.48 -16.02
C ASN A 164 3.28 10.64 -16.40
N ASP A 165 2.09 11.21 -16.25
CA ASP A 165 0.81 10.60 -16.59
C ASP A 165 0.54 9.26 -15.87
N LEU A 166 0.79 9.20 -14.54
CA LEU A 166 0.43 8.04 -13.72
C LEU A 166 -1.05 7.68 -13.88
N ILE A 167 -1.34 6.44 -14.24
CA ILE A 167 -2.71 5.94 -14.41
C ILE A 167 -3.25 5.48 -13.06
N LEU A 168 -4.30 6.13 -12.58
CA LEU A 168 -4.99 5.76 -11.35
C LEU A 168 -6.22 4.89 -11.67
N VAL A 169 -6.33 3.77 -10.95
CA VAL A 169 -7.45 2.82 -11.06
C VAL A 169 -8.11 2.59 -9.70
N SER A 170 -9.26 1.91 -9.69
CA SER A 170 -10.07 1.74 -8.48
C SER A 170 -9.68 0.53 -7.63
N SER A 171 -9.01 -0.47 -8.20
CA SER A 171 -8.72 -1.73 -7.51
C SER A 171 -7.36 -2.33 -7.91
N THR A 172 -6.83 -3.20 -7.05
CA THR A 172 -5.65 -4.02 -7.36
C THR A 172 -5.91 -4.96 -8.53
N ASP A 173 -7.14 -5.44 -8.70
CA ASP A 173 -7.51 -6.30 -9.83
C ASP A 173 -7.42 -5.54 -11.17
N ASP A 174 -7.76 -4.25 -11.19
CA ASP A 174 -7.59 -3.40 -12.38
C ASP A 174 -6.11 -3.22 -12.72
N VAL A 175 -5.24 -3.02 -11.72
CA VAL A 175 -3.78 -3.00 -11.92
C VAL A 175 -3.30 -4.30 -12.53
N ASN A 176 -3.67 -5.42 -11.91
CA ASN A 176 -3.25 -6.76 -12.36
C ASN A 176 -3.75 -7.06 -13.78
N ALA A 177 -4.99 -6.67 -14.09
CA ALA A 177 -5.57 -6.84 -15.42
C ALA A 177 -4.87 -5.96 -16.47
N ALA A 178 -4.52 -4.72 -16.14
CA ALA A 178 -3.82 -3.83 -17.06
C ALA A 178 -2.42 -4.34 -17.39
N VAL A 179 -1.65 -4.76 -16.39
CA VAL A 179 -0.28 -5.26 -16.55
C VAL A 179 -0.27 -6.66 -17.17
N GLY A 180 -1.11 -7.57 -16.67
CA GLY A 180 -1.08 -9.00 -17.00
C GLY A 180 -1.75 -9.38 -18.34
N ARG A 181 -2.37 -8.43 -19.05
CA ARG A 181 -3.02 -8.74 -20.34
C ARG A 181 -1.98 -9.20 -21.36
N LEU A 182 -2.28 -10.33 -22.03
CA LEU A 182 -1.43 -10.89 -23.07
C LEU A 182 -1.49 -10.10 -24.39
N GLY A 183 -0.44 -10.20 -25.19
CA GLY A 183 -0.36 -9.61 -26.52
C GLY A 183 -0.24 -8.08 -26.53
N GLN A 184 0.33 -7.49 -25.49
CA GLN A 184 0.63 -6.06 -25.44
C GLN A 184 2.03 -5.79 -26.00
N ASP A 185 2.16 -4.85 -26.92
CA ASP A 185 3.47 -4.45 -27.44
C ASP A 185 4.26 -3.62 -26.40
N ASN A 186 3.57 -2.77 -25.62
CA ASN A 186 4.15 -1.91 -24.60
C ASN A 186 3.29 -1.94 -23.34
N PRO A 187 3.30 -3.04 -22.56
CA PRO A 187 2.51 -3.13 -21.36
C PRO A 187 2.96 -2.12 -20.29
N PRO A 188 2.04 -1.64 -19.44
CA PRO A 188 2.43 -0.86 -18.29
C PRO A 188 3.11 -1.75 -17.24
N VAL A 189 3.79 -1.09 -16.29
CA VAL A 189 4.11 -1.68 -14.98
C VAL A 189 3.11 -1.18 -13.95
N GLY A 190 2.94 -1.90 -12.84
CA GLY A 190 1.93 -1.53 -11.86
C GLY A 190 2.34 -1.75 -10.43
N PHE A 191 2.03 -0.79 -9.56
CA PHE A 191 2.13 -0.99 -8.12
C PHE A 191 0.96 -1.85 -7.63
N THR A 192 1.26 -3.03 -7.10
CA THR A 192 0.28 -4.03 -6.64
C THR A 192 0.72 -4.68 -5.32
N SER A 193 -0.04 -5.65 -4.80
CA SER A 193 0.26 -6.39 -3.56
C SER A 193 -0.22 -7.83 -3.62
#